data_0f4cb18f1ab20acb6a4ce41e63b3c272
#
_entry.id   0f4cb18f1ab20acb6a4ce41e63b3c272
#
_cell.length_a   1.000
_cell.length_b   1.000
_cell.length_c   1.000
_cell.angle_alpha   90.00
_cell.angle_beta   90.00
_cell.angle_gamma   90.00
#
_symmetry.space_group_name_H-M   'P 1'
#
loop_
_entity.id
_entity.type
_entity.pdbx_description
1 polymer ?
#
loop_
_entity_poly.entity_id
_entity_poly.type
_entity_poly.pdbx_seq_one_letter_code
_entity_poly.pdbx_strand_id
1 'polypeptide(L)'
;KNLLLPKKLNMKILGIGNAIVDVICKVDDGFIEKNNLTKSTMKLFFDEKEFKSLLANLKIEKTVSGGSVANSIVGLSQLGNKVGFVGKVSDDEFGSEYEKGLKKENVEYFYCKKKEELPTGTCLILVTPDSERTMCTFLGTAGKINENDVSSNAIKNSELIFLEGYLWDEGEPKKAFDKAINNSNKVAMSLSDLFCVDRHKPHFLNLVKNKLDITFANEQEITSLIEAKN
;
A
#
# COMPACT_ATOMS: atom_id res chain seq x y z
N LYS A 1 43.39 3.24 -6.49
CA LYS A 1 42.12 2.89 -5.84
C LYS A 1 41.01 3.61 -6.60
N ASN A 2 40.38 2.94 -7.57
CA ASN A 2 39.19 3.46 -8.23
C ASN A 2 38.06 3.41 -7.21
N LEU A 3 37.67 4.56 -6.65
CA LEU A 3 36.39 4.71 -6.00
C LEU A 3 35.31 4.51 -7.11
N LEU A 4 34.67 3.37 -7.08
CA LEU A 4 33.44 3.18 -7.80
C LEU A 4 32.42 4.17 -7.20
N LEU A 5 32.19 5.27 -7.90
CA LEU A 5 31.07 6.14 -7.61
C LEU A 5 29.81 5.28 -7.62
N PRO A 6 28.91 5.38 -6.62
CA PRO A 6 27.67 4.61 -6.62
C PRO A 6 26.92 4.92 -7.93
N LYS A 7 26.56 3.86 -8.65
CA LYS A 7 25.75 3.96 -9.87
C LYS A 7 24.53 4.81 -9.51
N LYS A 8 24.39 5.96 -10.18
CA LYS A 8 23.21 6.82 -10.02
C LYS A 8 22.01 5.97 -10.43
N LEU A 9 21.24 5.53 -9.45
CA LEU A 9 19.98 4.85 -9.70
C LEU A 9 19.08 5.88 -10.39
N ASN A 10 18.96 5.77 -11.70
CA ASN A 10 18.05 6.64 -12.47
C ASN A 10 16.66 6.01 -12.44
N MET A 11 16.07 5.99 -11.25
CA MET A 11 14.73 5.46 -11.02
C MET A 11 13.71 6.53 -11.41
N LYS A 12 12.72 6.16 -12.19
CA LYS A 12 11.69 7.11 -12.60
C LYS A 12 10.69 7.38 -11.49
N ILE A 13 10.16 6.32 -10.87
CA ILE A 13 9.10 6.45 -9.86
C ILE A 13 9.43 5.56 -8.67
N LEU A 14 9.33 6.13 -7.48
CA LEU A 14 9.38 5.42 -6.21
C LEU A 14 7.98 5.44 -5.57
N GLY A 15 7.34 4.29 -5.45
CA GLY A 15 6.10 4.14 -4.70
C GLY A 15 6.37 3.99 -3.20
N ILE A 16 5.53 4.60 -2.38
CA ILE A 16 5.53 4.42 -0.91
C ILE A 16 4.09 4.14 -0.50
N GLY A 17 3.84 2.98 0.09
CA GLY A 17 2.49 2.57 0.45
C GLY A 17 2.44 1.30 1.30
N ASN A 18 1.24 0.81 1.55
CA ASN A 18 1.01 -0.42 2.27
C ASN A 18 1.50 -1.64 1.48
N ALA A 19 2.40 -2.41 2.08
CA ALA A 19 2.84 -3.70 1.57
C ALA A 19 1.87 -4.79 2.05
N ILE A 20 0.90 -5.13 1.22
CA ILE A 20 -0.18 -6.07 1.54
C ILE A 20 -0.05 -7.33 0.67
N VAL A 21 -0.15 -8.51 1.28
CA VAL A 21 -0.30 -9.76 0.54
C VAL A 21 -1.78 -10.04 0.33
N ASP A 22 -2.21 -10.12 -0.91
CA ASP A 22 -3.55 -10.52 -1.28
C ASP A 22 -3.63 -12.06 -1.29
N VAL A 23 -4.49 -12.61 -0.43
CA VAL A 23 -4.73 -14.06 -0.27
C VAL A 23 -6.10 -14.38 -0.83
N ILE A 24 -6.12 -15.00 -2.01
CA ILE A 24 -7.35 -15.30 -2.74
C ILE A 24 -7.89 -16.65 -2.28
N CYS A 25 -9.15 -16.66 -1.83
CA CYS A 25 -9.86 -17.83 -1.35
C CYS A 25 -11.24 -17.92 -1.99
N LYS A 26 -11.66 -19.13 -2.38
CA LYS A 26 -13.04 -19.39 -2.80
C LYS A 26 -13.87 -19.78 -1.58
N VAL A 27 -15.01 -19.15 -1.45
CA VAL A 27 -15.98 -19.40 -0.36
C VAL A 27 -17.40 -19.44 -0.92
N ASP A 28 -18.34 -20.01 -0.16
CA ASP A 28 -19.76 -19.89 -0.43
C ASP A 28 -20.38 -18.69 0.31
N ASP A 29 -21.63 -18.36 0.00
CA ASP A 29 -22.34 -17.28 0.68
C ASP A 29 -22.55 -17.57 2.17
N GLY A 30 -22.73 -18.85 2.55
CA GLY A 30 -22.85 -19.27 3.93
C GLY A 30 -21.60 -18.96 4.77
N PHE A 31 -20.42 -19.02 4.18
CA PHE A 31 -19.19 -18.60 4.85
C PHE A 31 -19.20 -17.09 5.16
N ILE A 32 -19.66 -16.26 4.22
CA ILE A 32 -19.78 -14.80 4.41
C ILE A 32 -20.73 -14.50 5.57
N GLU A 33 -21.92 -15.10 5.56
CA GLU A 33 -22.95 -14.91 6.61
C GLU A 33 -22.47 -15.39 7.99
N LYS A 34 -21.91 -16.61 8.06
CA LYS A 34 -21.41 -17.21 9.32
C LYS A 34 -20.35 -16.36 10.00
N ASN A 35 -19.55 -15.64 9.22
CA ASN A 35 -18.47 -14.78 9.75
C ASN A 35 -18.89 -13.31 9.91
N ASN A 36 -20.20 -13.00 9.81
CA ASN A 36 -20.74 -11.64 9.93
C ASN A 36 -20.03 -10.64 9.02
N LEU A 37 -19.79 -11.05 7.77
CA LEU A 37 -19.20 -10.21 6.73
C LEU A 37 -20.31 -9.66 5.83
N THR A 38 -20.11 -8.47 5.32
CA THR A 38 -20.99 -7.89 4.30
C THR A 38 -20.39 -8.19 2.92
N LYS A 39 -21.14 -8.94 2.11
CA LYS A 39 -20.71 -9.32 0.75
C LYS A 39 -20.39 -8.10 -0.09
N SER A 40 -19.39 -8.23 -0.95
CA SER A 40 -18.93 -7.18 -1.91
C SER A 40 -18.42 -5.90 -1.25
N THR A 41 -18.02 -5.98 0.02
CA THR A 41 -17.46 -4.85 0.76
C THR A 41 -16.03 -5.14 1.27
N MET A 42 -15.40 -4.12 1.85
CA MET A 42 -14.13 -4.25 2.56
C MET A 42 -14.36 -4.07 4.06
N LYS A 43 -13.85 -5.01 4.86
CA LYS A 43 -13.77 -4.94 6.32
C LYS A 43 -12.31 -4.83 6.75
N LEU A 44 -12.00 -3.83 7.56
CA LEU A 44 -10.72 -3.69 8.21
C LEU A 44 -10.73 -4.43 9.56
N PHE A 45 -9.75 -5.28 9.78
CA PHE A 45 -9.53 -6.00 11.04
C PHE A 45 -8.48 -5.30 11.87
N PHE A 46 -8.76 -5.09 13.15
CA PHE A 46 -7.83 -4.49 14.11
C PHE A 46 -7.28 -5.52 15.09
N ASP A 47 -7.98 -6.64 15.28
CA ASP A 47 -7.55 -7.76 16.13
C ASP A 47 -6.88 -8.85 15.29
N GLU A 48 -5.61 -9.11 15.56
CA GLU A 48 -4.82 -10.14 14.87
C GLU A 48 -5.39 -11.54 15.09
N LYS A 49 -5.95 -11.82 16.30
CA LYS A 49 -6.50 -13.16 16.62
C LYS A 49 -7.77 -13.42 15.84
N GLU A 50 -8.67 -12.41 15.73
CA GLU A 50 -9.87 -12.49 14.92
C GLU A 50 -9.50 -12.77 13.45
N PHE A 51 -8.54 -12.02 12.91
CA PHE A 51 -8.08 -12.20 11.54
C PHE A 51 -7.45 -13.58 11.30
N LYS A 52 -6.57 -14.04 12.20
CA LYS A 52 -5.96 -15.37 12.12
C LYS A 52 -6.98 -16.50 12.21
N SER A 53 -8.01 -16.34 13.05
CA SER A 53 -9.10 -17.30 13.14
C SER A 53 -9.89 -17.41 11.84
N LEU A 54 -10.13 -16.28 11.16
CA LEU A 54 -10.77 -16.29 9.85
C LEU A 54 -9.90 -16.99 8.80
N LEU A 55 -8.62 -16.62 8.73
CA LEU A 55 -7.65 -17.21 7.79
C LEU A 55 -7.50 -18.73 7.97
N ALA A 56 -7.46 -19.22 9.22
CA ALA A 56 -7.30 -20.64 9.52
C ALA A 56 -8.43 -21.52 8.98
N ASN A 57 -9.60 -20.96 8.69
CA ASN A 57 -10.76 -21.67 8.14
C ASN A 57 -10.84 -21.59 6.60
N LEU A 58 -9.82 -21.05 5.94
CA LEU A 58 -9.82 -20.80 4.50
C LEU A 58 -8.83 -21.73 3.79
N LYS A 59 -9.24 -22.17 2.60
CA LYS A 59 -8.32 -22.79 1.65
C LYS A 59 -7.74 -21.71 0.74
N ILE A 60 -6.44 -21.49 0.85
CA ILE A 60 -5.73 -20.54 0.01
C ILE A 60 -5.62 -21.11 -1.41
N GLU A 61 -6.15 -20.38 -2.39
CA GLU A 61 -6.00 -20.72 -3.82
C GLU A 61 -4.74 -20.07 -4.41
N LYS A 62 -4.46 -18.82 -4.00
CA LYS A 62 -3.33 -18.04 -4.53
C LYS A 62 -2.95 -16.92 -3.57
N THR A 63 -1.65 -16.61 -3.53
CA THR A 63 -1.12 -15.40 -2.91
C THR A 63 -0.50 -14.48 -3.96
N VAL A 64 -0.67 -13.17 -3.81
CA VAL A 64 -0.13 -12.16 -4.74
C VAL A 64 0.35 -10.96 -3.92
N SER A 65 1.49 -10.39 -4.31
CA SER A 65 1.90 -9.09 -3.76
C SER A 65 0.92 -8.03 -4.22
N GLY A 66 0.29 -7.36 -3.27
CA GLY A 66 -0.75 -6.37 -3.49
C GLY A 66 -0.40 -5.03 -2.82
N GLY A 67 -1.41 -4.22 -2.59
CA GLY A 67 -1.31 -2.84 -2.15
C GLY A 67 -1.56 -1.86 -3.29
N SER A 68 -2.27 -0.79 -3.02
CA SER A 68 -2.76 0.17 -4.02
C SER A 68 -1.62 0.77 -4.85
N VAL A 69 -0.65 1.41 -4.20
CA VAL A 69 0.52 1.98 -4.87
C VAL A 69 1.41 0.88 -5.44
N ALA A 70 1.62 -0.24 -4.71
CA ALA A 70 2.45 -1.34 -5.18
C ALA A 70 1.95 -1.90 -6.52
N ASN A 71 0.63 -2.09 -6.68
CA ASN A 71 0.02 -2.53 -7.93
C ASN A 71 0.28 -1.54 -9.09
N SER A 72 0.21 -0.24 -8.82
CA SER A 72 0.53 0.80 -9.80
C SER A 72 2.01 0.75 -10.20
N ILE A 73 2.90 0.54 -9.24
CA ILE A 73 4.35 0.41 -9.48
C ILE A 73 4.66 -0.84 -10.31
N VAL A 74 3.99 -1.97 -10.04
CA VAL A 74 4.09 -3.20 -10.86
C VAL A 74 3.63 -2.92 -12.29
N GLY A 75 2.48 -2.27 -12.48
CA GLY A 75 1.99 -1.90 -13.81
C GLY A 75 2.99 -1.00 -14.57
N LEU A 76 3.60 -0.02 -13.89
CA LEU A 76 4.63 0.84 -14.48
C LEU A 76 5.90 0.06 -14.84
N SER A 77 6.29 -0.94 -14.04
CA SER A 77 7.40 -1.84 -14.36
C SER A 77 7.11 -2.65 -15.63
N GLN A 78 5.91 -3.20 -15.74
CA GLN A 78 5.47 -3.96 -16.94
C GLN A 78 5.45 -3.10 -18.20
N LEU A 79 5.26 -1.78 -18.06
CA LEU A 79 5.40 -0.80 -19.15
C LEU A 79 6.87 -0.41 -19.45
N GLY A 80 7.83 -1.09 -18.84
CA GLY A 80 9.26 -0.90 -19.12
C GLY A 80 9.94 0.24 -18.33
N ASN A 81 9.29 0.78 -17.31
CA ASN A 81 9.89 1.82 -16.47
C ASN A 81 10.78 1.20 -15.37
N LYS A 82 11.85 1.91 -15.00
CA LYS A 82 12.61 1.60 -13.81
C LYS A 82 11.90 2.19 -12.59
N VAL A 83 11.42 1.33 -11.73
CA VAL A 83 10.59 1.71 -10.59
C VAL A 83 11.05 1.03 -9.32
N GLY A 84 10.70 1.63 -8.19
CA GLY A 84 10.93 1.04 -6.88
C GLY A 84 9.75 1.20 -5.96
N PHE A 85 9.77 0.44 -4.88
CA PHE A 85 8.72 0.47 -3.88
C PHE A 85 9.31 0.42 -2.46
N VAL A 86 8.73 1.21 -1.58
CA VAL A 86 8.93 1.18 -0.12
C VAL A 86 7.61 0.81 0.53
N GLY A 87 7.62 -0.25 1.29
CA GLY A 87 6.50 -0.68 2.10
C GLY A 87 7.00 -1.69 3.13
N LYS A 88 6.41 -1.72 4.29
CA LYS A 88 6.91 -2.48 5.43
C LYS A 88 6.28 -3.86 5.49
N VAL A 89 7.11 -4.91 5.55
CA VAL A 89 6.71 -6.30 5.78
C VAL A 89 7.49 -6.89 6.96
N SER A 90 6.97 -7.94 7.60
CA SER A 90 7.68 -8.70 8.62
C SER A 90 8.54 -9.80 7.99
N ASP A 91 9.51 -10.31 8.75
CA ASP A 91 10.27 -11.51 8.38
C ASP A 91 9.44 -12.75 8.68
N ASP A 92 8.40 -12.95 7.88
CA ASP A 92 7.50 -14.09 7.89
C ASP A 92 7.29 -14.63 6.47
N GLU A 93 6.46 -15.67 6.33
CA GLU A 93 6.19 -16.32 5.06
C GLU A 93 5.60 -15.34 4.05
N PHE A 94 4.58 -14.56 4.45
CA PHE A 94 3.95 -13.57 3.57
C PHE A 94 4.89 -12.43 3.19
N GLY A 95 5.75 -11.97 4.11
CA GLY A 95 6.79 -10.98 3.78
C GLY A 95 7.79 -11.50 2.75
N SER A 96 8.15 -12.78 2.84
CA SER A 96 9.02 -13.42 1.86
C SER A 96 8.35 -13.57 0.49
N GLU A 97 7.06 -13.92 0.45
CA GLU A 97 6.27 -13.98 -0.78
C GLU A 97 6.10 -12.59 -1.40
N TYR A 98 5.90 -11.56 -0.58
CA TYR A 98 5.80 -10.18 -1.03
C TYR A 98 7.07 -9.72 -1.77
N GLU A 99 8.24 -9.90 -1.15
CA GLU A 99 9.54 -9.55 -1.77
C GLU A 99 9.78 -10.30 -3.09
N LYS A 100 9.49 -11.63 -3.10
CA LYS A 100 9.62 -12.44 -4.32
C LYS A 100 8.69 -11.95 -5.42
N GLY A 101 7.45 -11.59 -5.09
CA GLY A 101 6.46 -11.07 -6.03
C GLY A 101 6.95 -9.79 -6.70
N LEU A 102 7.39 -8.79 -5.93
CA LEU A 102 7.93 -7.54 -6.48
C LEU A 102 9.17 -7.76 -7.33
N LYS A 103 10.09 -8.62 -6.88
CA LYS A 103 11.31 -8.96 -7.64
C LYS A 103 11.00 -9.62 -8.98
N LYS A 104 10.00 -10.50 -9.03
CA LYS A 104 9.54 -11.15 -10.27
C LYS A 104 9.02 -10.13 -11.28
N GLU A 105 8.40 -9.07 -10.81
CA GLU A 105 7.89 -7.96 -11.63
C GLU A 105 8.94 -6.87 -11.90
N ASN A 106 10.23 -7.11 -11.61
CA ASN A 106 11.34 -6.18 -11.78
C ASN A 106 11.16 -4.85 -11.01
N VAL A 107 10.46 -4.85 -9.90
CA VAL A 107 10.35 -3.72 -8.98
C VAL A 107 11.48 -3.78 -7.96
N GLU A 108 12.25 -2.70 -7.83
CA GLU A 108 13.29 -2.59 -6.81
C GLU A 108 12.64 -2.32 -5.44
N TYR A 109 12.90 -3.20 -4.46
CA TYR A 109 12.30 -3.10 -3.13
C TYR A 109 13.28 -2.52 -2.12
N PHE A 110 12.91 -1.42 -1.46
CA PHE A 110 13.80 -0.62 -0.62
C PHE A 110 13.59 -0.80 0.88
N TYR A 111 12.83 -1.79 1.31
CA TYR A 111 12.69 -2.13 2.71
C TYR A 111 13.55 -3.34 3.07
N CYS A 112 14.31 -3.24 4.15
CA CYS A 112 15.10 -4.36 4.66
C CYS A 112 14.26 -5.14 5.66
N LYS A 113 13.75 -6.30 5.23
CA LYS A 113 12.90 -7.17 6.04
C LYS A 113 13.59 -7.59 7.33
N LYS A 114 12.86 -7.49 8.43
CA LYS A 114 13.27 -7.92 9.78
C LYS A 114 12.04 -8.44 10.53
N LYS A 115 12.29 -9.15 11.64
CA LYS A 115 11.21 -9.56 12.54
C LYS A 115 10.55 -8.33 13.15
N GLU A 116 9.29 -8.12 12.82
CA GLU A 116 8.46 -7.05 13.35
C GLU A 116 7.55 -7.56 14.47
N GLU A 117 6.97 -6.64 15.23
CA GLU A 117 6.02 -6.97 16.30
C GLU A 117 4.70 -7.56 15.74
N LEU A 118 4.25 -7.03 14.60
CA LEU A 118 3.06 -7.50 13.89
C LEU A 118 3.46 -8.31 12.64
N PRO A 119 2.61 -9.23 12.19
CA PRO A 119 2.82 -9.95 10.95
C PRO A 119 2.70 -9.03 9.72
N THR A 120 3.14 -9.52 8.57
CA THR A 120 2.95 -8.87 7.28
C THR A 120 1.49 -8.57 7.01
N GLY A 121 1.21 -7.38 6.49
CA GLY A 121 -0.14 -6.96 6.11
C GLY A 121 -0.76 -7.91 5.09
N THR A 122 -2.02 -8.28 5.31
CA THR A 122 -2.69 -9.31 4.51
C THR A 122 -4.12 -8.89 4.22
N CYS A 123 -4.56 -9.09 2.99
CA CYS A 123 -5.96 -8.95 2.57
C CYS A 123 -6.50 -10.30 2.09
N LEU A 124 -7.48 -10.85 2.80
CA LEU A 124 -8.22 -12.01 2.34
C LEU A 124 -9.24 -11.55 1.30
N ILE A 125 -9.11 -12.06 0.09
CA ILE A 125 -10.06 -11.81 -1.01
C ILE A 125 -10.95 -13.05 -1.12
N LEU A 126 -12.13 -12.97 -0.53
CA LEU A 126 -13.13 -14.01 -0.50
C LEU A 126 -14.00 -13.92 -1.76
N VAL A 127 -13.86 -14.91 -2.65
CA VAL A 127 -14.57 -14.92 -3.93
C VAL A 127 -15.72 -15.91 -3.84
N THR A 128 -16.96 -15.41 -3.97
CA THR A 128 -18.19 -16.21 -4.00
C THR A 128 -18.50 -16.73 -5.42
N PRO A 129 -19.40 -17.75 -5.58
CA PRO A 129 -19.67 -18.37 -6.89
C PRO A 129 -20.16 -17.41 -7.98
N ASP A 130 -20.78 -16.31 -7.61
CA ASP A 130 -21.20 -15.23 -8.51
C ASP A 130 -20.05 -14.27 -8.90
N SER A 131 -18.81 -14.61 -8.51
CA SER A 131 -17.58 -13.81 -8.76
C SER A 131 -17.50 -12.50 -7.97
N GLU A 132 -18.37 -12.28 -6.99
CA GLU A 132 -18.26 -11.15 -6.08
C GLU A 132 -17.08 -11.33 -5.12
N ARG A 133 -16.47 -10.21 -4.73
CA ARG A 133 -15.29 -10.18 -3.86
C ARG A 133 -15.60 -9.46 -2.56
N THR A 134 -15.41 -10.16 -1.45
CA THR A 134 -15.44 -9.56 -0.12
C THR A 134 -14.02 -9.52 0.42
N MET A 135 -13.56 -8.33 0.81
CA MET A 135 -12.19 -8.11 1.25
C MET A 135 -12.13 -7.99 2.76
N CYS A 136 -11.21 -8.73 3.38
CA CYS A 136 -10.94 -8.69 4.82
C CYS A 136 -9.46 -8.33 5.00
N THR A 137 -9.19 -7.10 5.42
CA THR A 137 -7.83 -6.55 5.49
C THR A 137 -7.35 -6.42 6.92
N PHE A 138 -6.17 -6.95 7.20
CA PHE A 138 -5.39 -6.69 8.40
C PHE A 138 -4.08 -6.01 7.99
N LEU A 139 -3.90 -4.75 8.37
CA LEU A 139 -2.74 -3.95 7.94
C LEU A 139 -1.42 -4.48 8.51
N GLY A 140 -1.45 -5.11 9.69
CA GLY A 140 -0.25 -5.64 10.32
C GLY A 140 0.86 -4.60 10.39
N THR A 141 2.08 -5.02 10.05
CA THR A 141 3.23 -4.14 10.07
C THR A 141 3.25 -3.09 8.94
N ALA A 142 2.47 -3.29 7.85
CA ALA A 142 2.42 -2.32 6.75
C ALA A 142 1.97 -0.94 7.23
N GLY A 143 0.97 -0.87 8.11
CA GLY A 143 0.49 0.37 8.72
C GLY A 143 1.44 0.98 9.78
N LYS A 144 2.62 0.39 10.00
CA LYS A 144 3.62 0.83 11.00
C LYS A 144 4.90 1.36 10.36
N ILE A 145 4.85 1.75 9.11
CA ILE A 145 5.99 2.39 8.44
C ILE A 145 6.35 3.68 9.17
N ASN A 146 7.65 3.97 9.26
CA ASN A 146 8.16 5.17 9.90
C ASN A 146 9.26 5.83 9.04
N GLU A 147 9.73 6.99 9.47
CA GLU A 147 10.74 7.75 8.72
C GLU A 147 12.07 7.01 8.49
N ASN A 148 12.45 6.06 9.37
CA ASN A 148 13.68 5.28 9.21
C ASN A 148 13.55 4.18 8.16
N ASP A 149 12.32 3.74 7.88
CA ASP A 149 12.03 2.74 6.85
C ASP A 149 12.11 3.34 5.43
N VAL A 150 12.13 4.67 5.32
CA VAL A 150 12.15 5.38 4.03
C VAL A 150 13.55 5.90 3.72
N SER A 151 14.18 5.32 2.71
CA SER A 151 15.54 5.67 2.29
C SER A 151 15.59 7.04 1.61
N SER A 152 16.30 8.01 2.22
CA SER A 152 16.57 9.32 1.62
C SER A 152 17.34 9.21 0.28
N ASN A 153 18.18 8.17 0.13
CA ASN A 153 18.90 7.94 -1.11
C ASN A 153 17.96 7.47 -2.22
N ALA A 154 17.00 6.56 -1.92
CA ALA A 154 16.00 6.12 -2.88
C ALA A 154 15.13 7.30 -3.34
N ILE A 155 14.67 8.15 -2.42
CA ILE A 155 13.89 9.36 -2.73
C ILE A 155 14.67 10.27 -3.68
N LYS A 156 15.89 10.66 -3.33
CA LYS A 156 16.73 11.60 -4.10
C LYS A 156 17.11 11.08 -5.49
N ASN A 157 17.16 9.78 -5.68
CA ASN A 157 17.46 9.14 -6.95
C ASN A 157 16.22 8.81 -7.79
N SER A 158 15.02 9.19 -7.35
CA SER A 158 13.77 9.09 -8.10
C SER A 158 13.39 10.44 -8.72
N GLU A 159 12.74 10.41 -9.87
CA GLU A 159 12.19 11.60 -10.52
C GLU A 159 10.88 12.04 -9.86
N LEU A 160 10.10 11.06 -9.39
CA LEU A 160 8.80 11.24 -8.78
C LEU A 160 8.60 10.23 -7.65
N ILE A 161 8.02 10.65 -6.54
CA ILE A 161 7.46 9.74 -5.54
C ILE A 161 5.94 9.62 -5.73
N PHE A 162 5.41 8.41 -5.51
CA PHE A 162 3.98 8.14 -5.57
C PHE A 162 3.48 7.59 -4.24
N LEU A 163 2.52 8.29 -3.64
CA LEU A 163 1.99 8.05 -2.29
C LEU A 163 0.52 7.61 -2.36
N GLU A 164 0.03 7.02 -1.24
CA GLU A 164 -1.38 6.66 -1.09
C GLU A 164 -2.01 7.23 0.19
N GLY A 165 -3.26 7.65 0.10
CA GLY A 165 -4.03 8.16 1.22
C GLY A 165 -4.29 7.15 2.31
N TYR A 166 -4.33 5.86 1.97
CA TYR A 166 -4.51 4.77 2.95
C TYR A 166 -3.44 4.70 4.04
N LEU A 167 -2.23 5.20 3.75
CA LEU A 167 -1.13 5.20 4.71
C LEU A 167 -0.97 6.55 5.44
N TRP A 168 -1.82 7.53 5.12
CA TRP A 168 -1.78 8.84 5.76
C TRP A 168 -2.47 8.81 7.12
N ASP A 169 -1.82 8.24 8.12
CA ASP A 169 -2.28 8.27 9.50
C ASP A 169 -1.35 9.11 10.37
N GLU A 170 -1.91 9.77 11.40
CA GLU A 170 -1.14 10.54 12.37
C GLU A 170 -0.08 9.66 13.04
N GLY A 171 1.05 10.27 13.39
CA GLY A 171 2.18 9.60 14.01
C GLY A 171 3.26 9.19 13.01
N GLU A 172 3.75 7.96 13.12
CA GLU A 172 4.90 7.49 12.36
C GLU A 172 4.70 7.42 10.84
N PRO A 173 3.55 6.93 10.30
CA PRO A 173 3.31 6.92 8.85
C PRO A 173 3.34 8.33 8.25
N LYS A 174 2.71 9.30 8.93
CA LYS A 174 2.74 10.70 8.50
C LYS A 174 4.16 11.27 8.46
N LYS A 175 5.01 10.98 9.45
CA LYS A 175 6.42 11.40 9.47
C LYS A 175 7.20 10.80 8.30
N ALA A 176 6.93 9.53 7.95
CA ALA A 176 7.53 8.89 6.79
C ALA A 176 7.16 9.63 5.49
N PHE A 177 5.90 10.02 5.34
CA PHE A 177 5.42 10.79 4.19
C PHE A 177 5.98 12.21 4.17
N ASP A 178 5.99 12.91 5.30
CA ASP A 178 6.58 14.24 5.40
C ASP A 178 8.06 14.22 4.98
N LYS A 179 8.82 13.21 5.44
CA LYS A 179 10.21 13.00 5.00
C LYS A 179 10.31 12.79 3.49
N ALA A 180 9.45 11.94 2.92
CA ALA A 180 9.44 11.66 1.49
C ALA A 180 9.13 12.92 0.68
N ILE A 181 8.06 13.64 1.02
CA ILE A 181 7.62 14.87 0.35
C ILE A 181 8.71 15.96 0.39
N ASN A 182 9.32 16.16 1.57
CA ASN A 182 10.32 17.23 1.75
C ASN A 182 11.68 16.94 1.08
N ASN A 183 11.94 15.70 0.69
CA ASN A 183 13.20 15.28 0.06
C ASN A 183 13.07 14.87 -1.42
N SER A 184 11.88 14.95 -1.99
CA SER A 184 11.60 14.56 -3.37
C SER A 184 11.64 15.74 -4.34
N ASN A 185 11.80 15.42 -5.63
CA ASN A 185 11.75 16.41 -6.71
C ASN A 185 10.27 16.67 -7.13
N LYS A 186 9.48 15.61 -7.22
CA LYS A 186 8.05 15.66 -7.59
C LYS A 186 7.27 14.67 -6.75
N VAL A 187 6.02 15.02 -6.46
CA VAL A 187 5.12 14.22 -5.63
C VAL A 187 3.80 13.97 -6.35
N ALA A 188 3.46 12.70 -6.52
CA ALA A 188 2.13 12.25 -6.88
C ALA A 188 1.47 11.56 -5.68
N MET A 189 0.16 11.71 -5.53
CA MET A 189 -0.60 11.02 -4.49
C MET A 189 -1.97 10.61 -4.98
N SER A 190 -2.39 9.39 -4.65
CA SER A 190 -3.79 8.97 -4.73
C SER A 190 -4.48 9.32 -3.42
N LEU A 191 -5.69 9.91 -3.50
CA LEU A 191 -6.52 10.14 -2.32
C LEU A 191 -7.10 8.84 -1.75
N SER A 192 -7.06 7.77 -2.54
CA SER A 192 -7.30 6.36 -2.20
C SER A 192 -8.74 5.96 -1.98
N ASP A 193 -9.48 6.66 -1.13
CA ASP A 193 -10.86 6.35 -0.81
C ASP A 193 -11.57 7.56 -0.16
N LEU A 194 -12.89 7.63 -0.31
CA LEU A 194 -13.69 8.69 0.28
C LEU A 194 -13.52 8.81 1.81
N PHE A 195 -13.45 7.68 2.52
CA PHE A 195 -13.26 7.72 3.96
C PHE A 195 -11.88 8.26 4.38
N CYS A 196 -10.85 8.07 3.56
CA CYS A 196 -9.54 8.68 3.77
C CYS A 196 -9.61 10.20 3.61
N VAL A 197 -10.32 10.66 2.58
CA VAL A 197 -10.56 12.09 2.33
C VAL A 197 -11.32 12.70 3.50
N ASP A 198 -12.43 12.11 3.92
CA ASP A 198 -13.27 12.65 4.99
C ASP A 198 -12.52 12.74 6.33
N ARG A 199 -11.70 11.73 6.63
CA ARG A 199 -10.88 11.66 7.84
C ARG A 199 -9.74 12.68 7.85
N HIS A 200 -9.13 12.93 6.69
CA HIS A 200 -7.92 13.74 6.57
C HIS A 200 -8.10 15.01 5.72
N LYS A 201 -9.34 15.44 5.50
CA LYS A 201 -9.70 16.54 4.59
C LYS A 201 -8.79 17.78 4.68
N PRO A 202 -8.56 18.39 5.86
CA PRO A 202 -7.71 19.58 5.95
C PRO A 202 -6.27 19.32 5.49
N HIS A 203 -5.72 18.16 5.84
CA HIS A 203 -4.37 17.76 5.45
C HIS A 203 -4.27 17.51 3.95
N PHE A 204 -5.19 16.73 3.39
CA PHE A 204 -5.21 16.43 1.95
C PHE A 204 -5.40 17.69 1.12
N LEU A 205 -6.29 18.60 1.54
CA LEU A 205 -6.48 19.86 0.85
C LEU A 205 -5.21 20.72 0.87
N ASN A 206 -4.48 20.75 1.99
CA ASN A 206 -3.19 21.44 2.07
C ASN A 206 -2.13 20.78 1.17
N LEU A 207 -2.06 19.45 1.11
CA LEU A 207 -1.15 18.73 0.24
C LEU A 207 -1.43 19.06 -1.24
N VAL A 208 -2.69 18.95 -1.66
CA VAL A 208 -3.12 19.24 -3.04
C VAL A 208 -2.79 20.68 -3.43
N LYS A 209 -3.00 21.64 -2.55
CA LYS A 209 -2.74 23.06 -2.84
C LYS A 209 -1.26 23.41 -2.88
N ASN A 210 -0.42 22.76 -2.07
CA ASN A 210 0.91 23.29 -1.75
C ASN A 210 2.07 22.32 -1.96
N LYS A 211 1.82 21.02 -2.13
CA LYS A 211 2.88 20.00 -2.08
C LYS A 211 2.85 18.98 -3.23
N LEU A 212 1.67 18.69 -3.77
CA LEU A 212 1.53 17.69 -4.81
C LEU A 212 1.65 18.30 -6.21
N ASP A 213 2.41 17.64 -7.07
CA ASP A 213 2.47 17.95 -8.50
C ASP A 213 1.35 17.22 -9.26
N ILE A 214 0.95 16.02 -8.77
CA ILE A 214 -0.11 15.21 -9.39
C ILE A 214 -0.99 14.64 -8.28
N THR A 215 -2.31 14.77 -8.45
CA THR A 215 -3.31 14.14 -7.58
C THR A 215 -4.19 13.20 -8.38
N PHE A 216 -4.33 11.97 -7.90
CA PHE A 216 -5.28 10.98 -8.41
C PHE A 216 -6.47 10.90 -7.46
N ALA A 217 -7.66 11.10 -7.99
CA ALA A 217 -8.91 11.03 -7.25
C ALA A 217 -10.05 10.63 -8.17
N ASN A 218 -11.03 9.92 -7.64
CA ASN A 218 -12.31 9.76 -8.31
C ASN A 218 -13.23 10.97 -8.05
N GLU A 219 -14.40 11.00 -8.69
CA GLU A 219 -15.35 12.08 -8.57
C GLU A 219 -15.83 12.31 -7.14
N GLN A 220 -16.11 11.23 -6.40
CA GLN A 220 -16.59 11.32 -5.01
C GLN A 220 -15.50 11.87 -4.07
N GLU A 221 -14.28 11.39 -4.23
CA GLU A 221 -13.13 11.84 -3.44
C GLU A 221 -12.85 13.34 -3.65
N ILE A 222 -12.81 13.80 -4.90
CA ILE A 222 -12.52 15.21 -5.18
C ILE A 222 -13.68 16.11 -4.76
N THR A 223 -14.93 15.69 -4.99
CA THR A 223 -16.12 16.43 -4.58
C THR A 223 -16.16 16.62 -3.07
N SER A 224 -15.87 15.54 -2.28
CA SER A 224 -15.77 15.66 -0.83
C SER A 224 -14.62 16.58 -0.43
N LEU A 225 -13.44 16.44 -1.04
CA LEU A 225 -12.26 17.22 -0.66
C LEU A 225 -12.46 18.71 -0.79
N ILE A 226 -13.08 19.17 -1.90
CA ILE A 226 -13.26 20.59 -2.17
C ILE A 226 -14.65 21.12 -1.77
N GLU A 227 -15.49 20.25 -1.19
CA GLU A 227 -16.87 20.59 -0.78
C GLU A 227 -17.70 21.20 -1.93
N ALA A 228 -17.52 20.63 -3.13
CA ALA A 228 -18.25 21.09 -4.30
C ALA A 228 -19.75 20.90 -4.08
N LYS A 229 -20.51 21.96 -4.32
CA LYS A 229 -21.97 21.91 -4.41
C LYS A 229 -22.32 21.56 -5.86
N ASN A 230 -23.10 20.49 -6.04
CA ASN A 230 -23.70 20.15 -7.34
C ASN A 230 -24.63 21.28 -7.81
#